data_a81a72a20858a86c706d8eb1e9dd6e44
#
_entry.id   a81a72a20858a86c706d8eb1e9dd6e44
#
_cell.length_a   1.000
_cell.length_b   1.000
_cell.length_c   1.000
_cell.angle_alpha   90.00
_cell.angle_beta   90.00
_cell.angle_gamma   90.00
#
_symmetry.space_group_name_H-M   'P 1'
#
loop_
_entity.id
_entity.type
_entity.pdbx_description
1 polymer ?
#
loop_
_entity_poly.entity_id
_entity_poly.type
_entity_poly.pdbx_seq_one_letter_code
_entity_poly.pdbx_strand_id
1 'polypeptide(L)'
;MNRRTRLACGLAALPLLLAGCGTSGSGGERAEPAESASPARKPKPPPLDAGLDYQLGGAYRPDDDVQVVVRDHGARPARGLYNVCYVNAFQAQPGARGWPEELLLRDSGGREVIDEDWDEVLLDLSTEELRRAAADRVGRWIDGCAQRGFDAVEPDNYDSFTRSDGLLDAADAQAYLALLVERAHSRGLAVAQKNTAELAADRKRLGLDFAVAEECGQYEECGVYDRAFDGRVLVVEYTEKGLERACEAADGRLSVVLRDRDVLPEDEEGYVRGAC
;
A
#
# COMPACT_ATOMS: atom_id res chain seq x y z
N MET A 1 -25.92 20.24 47.14
CA MET A 1 -25.61 19.78 48.51
C MET A 1 -24.20 19.24 48.47
N ASN A 2 -23.25 20.10 48.84
CA ASN A 2 -22.36 20.05 50.02
C ASN A 2 -21.65 18.69 50.20
N ARG A 3 -20.33 18.59 50.24
CA ARG A 3 -19.39 19.30 51.10
C ARG A 3 -17.95 19.19 50.57
N ARG A 4 -17.26 20.30 50.73
CA ARG A 4 -15.80 20.46 50.73
C ARG A 4 -15.18 19.80 51.97
N THR A 5 -13.94 19.29 51.87
CA THR A 5 -13.02 19.37 53.02
C THR A 5 -11.59 19.56 52.48
N ARG A 6 -10.96 20.62 52.96
CA ARG A 6 -9.53 20.97 52.86
C ARG A 6 -8.85 20.48 54.13
N LEU A 7 -7.54 20.32 54.12
CA LEU A 7 -6.50 20.60 55.12
C LEU A 7 -5.26 19.78 54.74
N ALA A 8 -4.04 20.16 54.95
CA ALA A 8 -3.25 21.34 55.26
C ALA A 8 -1.78 20.91 55.33
N CYS A 9 -0.89 21.81 54.94
CA CYS A 9 0.48 22.10 55.38
C CYS A 9 1.31 21.10 56.18
N GLY A 10 2.56 20.95 55.74
CA GLY A 10 3.71 20.54 56.55
C GLY A 10 5.02 21.00 55.93
N LEU A 11 5.55 22.13 56.42
CA LEU A 11 6.93 22.61 56.23
C LEU A 11 7.86 21.95 57.25
N ALA A 12 9.08 21.59 56.83
CA ALA A 12 10.30 21.65 57.67
C ALA A 12 11.54 21.40 56.80
N ALA A 13 12.28 22.40 56.52
CA ALA A 13 13.57 22.80 57.12
C ALA A 13 14.83 22.08 56.56
N LEU A 14 15.67 22.92 55.98
CA LEU A 14 17.09 22.79 55.60
C LEU A 14 17.98 22.44 56.80
N PRO A 15 19.18 21.82 56.63
CA PRO A 15 20.36 22.67 56.69
C PRO A 15 21.47 22.37 55.66
N LEU A 16 22.31 23.38 55.61
CA LEU A 16 23.48 23.70 54.79
C LEU A 16 24.71 22.83 55.00
N LEU A 17 25.58 22.99 53.99
CA LEU A 17 27.06 22.95 53.96
C LEU A 17 27.78 21.62 53.81
N LEU A 18 28.53 21.50 52.69
CA LEU A 18 30.00 21.64 52.72
C LEU A 18 30.58 21.65 51.29
N ALA A 19 31.42 22.61 51.05
CA ALA A 19 32.22 22.79 49.83
C ALA A 19 33.30 21.71 49.72
N GLY A 20 33.51 21.19 48.52
CA GLY A 20 34.65 20.35 48.13
C GLY A 20 35.10 20.75 46.73
N CYS A 21 36.21 21.53 46.67
CA CYS A 21 36.98 21.70 45.42
C CYS A 21 37.67 20.39 45.06
N GLY A 22 37.62 20.01 43.78
CA GLY A 22 38.43 18.88 43.34
C GLY A 22 38.30 18.59 41.82
N THR A 23 39.26 19.12 41.08
CA THR A 23 39.89 18.59 39.84
C THR A 23 39.05 18.43 38.55
N SER A 24 39.47 19.22 37.58
CA SER A 24 39.21 19.07 36.14
C SER A 24 39.47 17.64 35.66
N GLY A 25 38.39 16.95 35.33
CA GLY A 25 38.42 15.72 34.53
C GLY A 25 37.72 16.00 33.22
N SER A 26 38.45 16.03 32.09
CA SER A 26 37.89 16.08 30.75
C SER A 26 37.10 14.79 30.51
N GLY A 27 35.81 14.85 30.73
CA GLY A 27 34.88 13.79 30.34
C GLY A 27 34.70 13.83 28.84
N GLY A 28 35.42 12.95 28.14
CA GLY A 28 35.09 12.64 26.78
C GLY A 28 33.64 12.09 26.73
N GLU A 29 32.76 12.83 26.13
CA GLU A 29 31.45 12.30 25.72
C GLU A 29 31.70 11.08 24.83
N ARG A 30 31.45 9.92 25.39
CA ARG A 30 31.42 8.68 24.63
C ARG A 30 30.18 8.79 23.73
N ALA A 31 30.40 9.15 22.45
CA ALA A 31 29.35 9.01 21.44
C ALA A 31 28.87 7.57 21.49
N GLU A 32 27.58 7.37 21.79
CA GLU A 32 26.94 6.07 21.61
C GLU A 32 27.12 5.66 20.14
N PRO A 33 27.51 4.42 19.85
CA PRO A 33 27.63 3.97 18.49
C PRO A 33 26.24 4.08 17.85
N ALA A 34 26.14 4.85 16.77
CA ALA A 34 24.94 4.90 15.94
C ALA A 34 24.51 3.46 15.67
N GLU A 35 23.32 3.13 16.07
CA GLU A 35 22.69 1.83 15.84
C GLU A 35 22.82 1.52 14.36
N SER A 36 23.63 0.55 14.02
CA SER A 36 23.91 0.13 12.65
C SER A 36 22.57 -0.30 12.05
N ALA A 37 22.00 0.52 11.17
CA ALA A 37 20.81 0.17 10.43
C ALA A 37 21.10 -1.17 9.74
N SER A 38 20.32 -2.19 10.09
CA SER A 38 20.38 -3.48 9.39
C SER A 38 20.21 -3.21 7.89
N PRO A 39 20.98 -3.89 7.02
CA PRO A 39 20.84 -3.69 5.58
C PRO A 39 19.39 -3.92 5.17
N ALA A 40 18.83 -3.00 4.39
CA ALA A 40 17.46 -3.09 3.93
C ALA A 40 17.23 -4.47 3.28
N ARG A 41 16.18 -5.16 3.69
CA ARG A 41 15.78 -6.45 3.11
C ARG A 41 15.58 -6.24 1.61
N LYS A 42 16.14 -7.11 0.77
CA LYS A 42 15.85 -7.05 -0.67
C LYS A 42 14.39 -7.37 -0.92
N PRO A 43 13.68 -6.57 -1.74
CA PRO A 43 12.33 -6.90 -2.16
C PRO A 43 12.27 -8.31 -2.76
N LYS A 44 11.24 -9.05 -2.42
CA LYS A 44 10.97 -10.38 -2.98
C LYS A 44 9.56 -10.37 -3.54
N PRO A 45 9.36 -10.65 -4.82
CA PRO A 45 8.01 -10.79 -5.38
C PRO A 45 7.30 -12.02 -4.80
N PRO A 46 5.97 -12.13 -4.95
CA PRO A 46 5.21 -13.30 -4.51
C PRO A 46 5.68 -14.58 -5.20
N PRO A 47 5.45 -15.76 -4.59
CA PRO A 47 5.68 -17.05 -5.24
C PRO A 47 4.77 -17.19 -6.48
N LEU A 48 5.21 -18.01 -7.42
CA LEU A 48 4.40 -18.38 -8.59
C LEU A 48 3.33 -19.38 -8.18
N ASP A 49 2.20 -19.40 -8.91
CA ASP A 49 1.15 -20.43 -8.76
C ASP A 49 0.73 -20.62 -7.29
N ALA A 50 0.59 -19.52 -6.57
CA ALA A 50 0.27 -19.53 -5.16
C ALA A 50 -1.24 -19.43 -4.93
N GLY A 51 -1.77 -20.14 -3.95
CA GLY A 51 -3.12 -19.90 -3.46
C GLY A 51 -3.26 -18.44 -3.01
N LEU A 52 -4.21 -17.73 -3.61
CA LEU A 52 -4.43 -16.29 -3.42
C LEU A 52 -5.73 -16.03 -2.66
N ASP A 53 -5.68 -15.05 -1.77
CA ASP A 53 -6.90 -14.45 -1.20
C ASP A 53 -6.81 -12.91 -1.20
N TYR A 54 -7.90 -12.26 -1.61
CA TYR A 54 -7.98 -10.82 -1.79
C TYR A 54 -9.01 -10.26 -0.81
N GLN A 55 -8.54 -9.67 0.31
CA GLN A 55 -9.32 -9.35 1.51
C GLN A 55 -9.39 -7.84 1.78
N LEU A 56 -9.91 -7.04 0.85
CA LEU A 56 -9.97 -5.58 1.01
C LEU A 56 -11.14 -5.10 1.86
N GLY A 57 -12.30 -5.74 1.78
CA GLY A 57 -13.47 -5.38 2.58
C GLY A 57 -13.31 -5.67 4.08
N GLY A 58 -12.37 -6.55 4.45
CA GLY A 58 -12.08 -6.89 5.83
C GLY A 58 -11.13 -8.07 5.96
N ALA A 59 -10.29 -8.06 6.99
CA ALA A 59 -9.32 -9.14 7.22
C ALA A 59 -9.96 -10.30 7.99
N TYR A 60 -9.91 -11.50 7.44
CA TYR A 60 -10.34 -12.75 8.06
C TYR A 60 -9.23 -13.80 7.99
N ARG A 61 -9.45 -14.98 8.60
CA ARG A 61 -8.50 -16.10 8.53
C ARG A 61 -8.55 -16.70 7.12
N PRO A 62 -7.43 -16.67 6.35
CA PRO A 62 -7.40 -17.33 5.06
C PRO A 62 -7.53 -18.84 5.18
N ASP A 63 -8.02 -19.48 4.13
CA ASP A 63 -8.06 -20.93 4.00
C ASP A 63 -6.65 -21.55 3.98
N ASP A 64 -6.57 -22.86 4.23
CA ASP A 64 -5.29 -23.56 4.37
C ASP A 64 -4.51 -23.68 3.04
N ASP A 65 -5.16 -23.49 1.87
CA ASP A 65 -4.55 -23.46 0.54
C ASP A 65 -3.89 -22.11 0.21
N VAL A 66 -4.20 -21.05 0.97
CA VAL A 66 -3.72 -19.68 0.70
C VAL A 66 -2.26 -19.52 1.12
N GLN A 67 -1.47 -18.96 0.23
CA GLN A 67 -0.07 -18.61 0.43
C GLN A 67 0.20 -17.10 0.29
N VAL A 68 -0.65 -16.40 -0.43
CA VAL A 68 -0.58 -14.95 -0.67
C VAL A 68 -1.90 -14.30 -0.26
N VAL A 69 -1.81 -13.25 0.56
CA VAL A 69 -2.97 -12.47 0.99
C VAL A 69 -2.74 -11.00 0.66
N VAL A 70 -3.75 -10.38 0.04
CA VAL A 70 -3.81 -8.93 -0.14
C VAL A 70 -4.74 -8.34 0.90
N ARG A 71 -4.32 -7.28 1.59
CA ARG A 71 -5.12 -6.58 2.61
C ARG A 71 -4.91 -5.08 2.55
N ASP A 72 -5.93 -4.33 2.92
CA ASP A 72 -5.85 -2.89 3.10
C ASP A 72 -4.71 -2.47 4.05
N HIS A 73 -4.11 -1.32 3.77
CA HIS A 73 -2.97 -0.80 4.55
C HIS A 73 -3.27 -0.57 6.03
N GLY A 74 -4.53 -0.46 6.43
CA GLY A 74 -4.97 -0.37 7.84
C GLY A 74 -5.02 -1.72 8.54
N ALA A 75 -5.06 -2.82 7.80
CA ALA A 75 -5.16 -4.17 8.34
C ALA A 75 -3.82 -4.72 8.88
N ARG A 76 -3.89 -5.88 9.55
CA ARG A 76 -2.70 -6.63 9.97
C ARG A 76 -2.36 -7.70 8.94
N PRO A 77 -1.07 -7.96 8.66
CA PRO A 77 -0.67 -9.07 7.81
C PRO A 77 -1.08 -10.42 8.41
N ALA A 78 -1.37 -11.40 7.56
CA ALA A 78 -1.62 -12.78 7.94
C ALA A 78 -0.30 -13.48 8.29
N ARG A 79 -0.25 -14.15 9.44
CA ARG A 79 0.99 -14.80 9.90
C ARG A 79 1.38 -15.98 9.03
N GLY A 80 2.65 -16.02 8.63
CA GLY A 80 3.22 -17.17 7.90
C GLY A 80 2.91 -17.19 6.40
N LEU A 81 2.21 -16.18 5.88
CA LEU A 81 1.89 -16.01 4.47
C LEU A 81 2.69 -14.86 3.86
N TYR A 82 2.73 -14.80 2.54
CA TYR A 82 3.18 -13.63 1.82
C TYR A 82 2.08 -12.58 1.82
N ASN A 83 2.38 -11.37 2.28
CA ASN A 83 1.38 -10.33 2.50
C ASN A 83 1.61 -9.13 1.58
N VAL A 84 0.61 -8.80 0.79
CA VAL A 84 0.56 -7.60 -0.05
C VAL A 84 -0.29 -6.54 0.63
N CYS A 85 0.25 -5.35 0.76
CA CYS A 85 -0.41 -4.19 1.35
C CYS A 85 -1.07 -3.37 0.25
N TYR A 86 -2.38 -3.38 0.17
CA TYR A 86 -3.15 -2.52 -0.72
C TYR A 86 -3.12 -1.07 -0.22
N VAL A 87 -2.89 -0.15 -1.13
CA VAL A 87 -2.88 1.29 -0.87
C VAL A 87 -3.58 2.00 -2.03
N ASN A 88 -4.71 2.65 -1.78
CA ASN A 88 -5.28 3.57 -2.79
C ASN A 88 -4.32 4.75 -2.96
N ALA A 89 -3.53 4.70 -4.01
CA ALA A 89 -2.37 5.58 -4.17
C ALA A 89 -2.61 6.77 -5.11
N PHE A 90 -3.59 6.68 -6.00
CA PHE A 90 -3.82 7.65 -7.07
C PHE A 90 -5.13 8.44 -6.93
N GLN A 91 -5.95 8.07 -5.95
CA GLN A 91 -7.26 8.70 -5.71
C GLN A 91 -7.46 8.96 -4.22
N ALA A 92 -8.35 9.90 -3.92
CA ALA A 92 -8.78 10.21 -2.56
C ALA A 92 -10.14 9.57 -2.30
N GLN A 93 -10.15 8.51 -1.46
CA GLN A 93 -11.38 7.79 -1.10
C GLN A 93 -12.43 8.71 -0.47
N PRO A 94 -13.73 8.45 -0.67
CA PRO A 94 -14.81 9.19 -0.04
C PRO A 94 -14.62 9.22 1.48
N GLY A 95 -14.64 10.42 2.05
CA GLY A 95 -14.45 10.59 3.49
C GLY A 95 -13.00 10.43 3.98
N ALA A 96 -12.03 10.20 3.09
CA ALA A 96 -10.60 10.25 3.42
C ALA A 96 -10.22 11.67 3.86
N ARG A 97 -10.36 11.94 5.17
CA ARG A 97 -10.06 13.24 5.75
C ARG A 97 -8.61 13.61 5.57
N GLY A 98 -8.38 14.84 5.14
CA GLY A 98 -7.07 15.46 5.23
C GLY A 98 -6.21 15.33 3.99
N TRP A 99 -6.75 15.08 2.81
CA TRP A 99 -6.04 15.42 1.59
C TRP A 99 -5.97 16.94 1.46
N PRO A 100 -4.77 17.52 1.23
CA PRO A 100 -4.64 18.93 0.89
C PRO A 100 -5.38 19.20 -0.43
N GLU A 101 -6.14 20.31 -0.47
CA GLU A 101 -6.93 20.64 -1.66
C GLU A 101 -6.07 20.82 -2.93
N GLU A 102 -4.83 21.25 -2.76
CA GLU A 102 -3.86 21.42 -3.84
C GLU A 102 -3.38 20.08 -4.45
N LEU A 103 -3.63 18.95 -3.79
CA LEU A 103 -3.32 17.61 -4.30
C LEU A 103 -4.51 16.94 -5.00
N LEU A 104 -5.67 17.59 -5.04
CA LEU A 104 -6.86 17.08 -5.70
C LEU A 104 -6.98 17.68 -7.10
N LEU A 105 -7.12 16.81 -8.11
CA LEU A 105 -7.22 17.22 -9.51
C LEU A 105 -8.50 18.05 -9.73
N ARG A 106 -8.35 19.19 -10.40
CA ARG A 106 -9.47 20.08 -10.74
C ARG A 106 -9.49 20.39 -12.21
N ASP A 107 -10.70 20.49 -12.76
CA ASP A 107 -10.92 20.92 -14.13
C ASP A 107 -10.66 22.43 -14.28
N SER A 108 -10.76 22.94 -15.52
CA SER A 108 -10.59 24.37 -15.83
C SER A 108 -11.62 25.29 -15.17
N GLY A 109 -12.72 24.73 -14.66
CA GLY A 109 -13.75 25.42 -13.87
C GLY A 109 -13.52 25.36 -12.38
N GLY A 110 -12.45 24.72 -11.91
CA GLY A 110 -12.11 24.54 -10.51
C GLY A 110 -12.90 23.45 -9.79
N ARG A 111 -13.63 22.59 -10.50
CA ARG A 111 -14.37 21.46 -9.93
C ARG A 111 -13.42 20.26 -9.82
N GLU A 112 -13.58 19.48 -8.75
CA GLU A 112 -12.86 18.23 -8.57
C GLU A 112 -13.19 17.26 -9.69
N VAL A 113 -12.16 16.55 -10.18
CA VAL A 113 -12.31 15.46 -11.14
C VAL A 113 -12.49 14.18 -10.37
N ILE A 114 -13.64 13.54 -10.57
CA ILE A 114 -14.09 12.39 -9.78
C ILE A 114 -14.13 11.17 -10.68
N ASP A 115 -13.61 10.05 -10.20
CA ASP A 115 -13.89 8.73 -10.72
C ASP A 115 -15.33 8.35 -10.33
N GLU A 116 -16.25 8.37 -11.30
CA GLU A 116 -17.69 8.16 -11.06
C GLU A 116 -18.02 6.73 -10.62
N ASP A 117 -17.16 5.75 -10.93
CA ASP A 117 -17.40 4.35 -10.55
C ASP A 117 -17.18 4.13 -9.04
N TRP A 118 -16.28 4.92 -8.43
CA TRP A 118 -15.89 4.78 -7.01
C TRP A 118 -16.22 5.99 -6.14
N ASP A 119 -16.72 7.09 -6.73
CA ASP A 119 -16.92 8.38 -6.05
C ASP A 119 -15.63 8.91 -5.39
N GLU A 120 -14.50 8.74 -6.07
CA GLU A 120 -13.17 9.09 -5.59
C GLU A 120 -12.57 10.24 -6.41
N VAL A 121 -12.02 11.24 -5.71
CA VAL A 121 -11.37 12.38 -6.39
C VAL A 121 -9.97 11.96 -6.83
N LEU A 122 -9.61 12.22 -8.10
CA LEU A 122 -8.29 11.94 -8.63
C LEU A 122 -7.23 12.85 -7.97
N LEU A 123 -6.02 12.33 -7.77
CA LEU A 123 -4.90 13.16 -7.35
C LEU A 123 -4.33 13.96 -8.52
N ASP A 124 -3.95 15.22 -8.27
CA ASP A 124 -3.23 16.04 -9.24
C ASP A 124 -1.75 15.62 -9.30
N LEU A 125 -1.39 14.95 -10.37
CA LEU A 125 -0.04 14.47 -10.64
C LEU A 125 0.64 15.23 -11.78
N SER A 126 0.08 16.35 -12.22
CA SER A 126 0.50 17.08 -13.41
C SER A 126 1.90 17.68 -13.30
N THR A 127 2.38 17.98 -12.09
CA THR A 127 3.71 18.56 -11.88
C THR A 127 4.59 17.68 -10.99
N GLU A 128 5.91 17.81 -11.12
CA GLU A 128 6.85 17.09 -10.25
C GLU A 128 6.65 17.44 -8.77
N GLU A 129 6.32 18.68 -8.46
CA GLU A 129 6.10 19.14 -7.09
C GLU A 129 4.88 18.45 -6.48
N LEU A 130 3.76 18.38 -7.19
CA LEU A 130 2.54 17.70 -6.75
C LEU A 130 2.77 16.19 -6.61
N ARG A 131 3.45 15.56 -7.57
CA ARG A 131 3.84 14.14 -7.48
C ARG A 131 4.68 13.85 -6.24
N ARG A 132 5.65 14.69 -5.90
CA ARG A 132 6.46 14.54 -4.68
C ARG A 132 5.62 14.69 -3.41
N ALA A 133 4.75 15.69 -3.36
CA ALA A 133 3.89 15.92 -2.21
C ALA A 133 2.89 14.76 -2.00
N ALA A 134 2.30 14.24 -3.07
CA ALA A 134 1.45 13.05 -3.03
C ALA A 134 2.25 11.81 -2.57
N ALA A 135 3.46 11.61 -3.13
CA ALA A 135 4.35 10.50 -2.76
C ALA A 135 4.80 10.56 -1.30
N ASP A 136 5.04 11.73 -0.75
CA ASP A 136 5.35 11.89 0.68
C ASP A 136 4.18 11.47 1.57
N ARG A 137 2.95 11.72 1.13
CA ARG A 137 1.76 11.33 1.87
C ARG A 137 1.53 9.81 1.79
N VAL A 138 1.43 9.26 0.59
CA VAL A 138 1.24 7.82 0.35
C VAL A 138 2.42 7.02 0.90
N GLY A 139 3.63 7.56 0.81
CA GLY A 139 4.83 6.98 1.37
C GLY A 139 4.75 6.69 2.86
N ARG A 140 3.98 7.46 3.64
CA ARG A 140 3.74 7.15 5.06
C ARG A 140 2.91 5.87 5.26
N TRP A 141 1.97 5.60 4.37
CA TRP A 141 1.22 4.33 4.38
C TRP A 141 2.12 3.16 4.00
N ILE A 142 2.96 3.33 2.96
CA ILE A 142 3.97 2.34 2.55
C ILE A 142 4.94 2.04 3.71
N ASP A 143 5.45 3.07 4.40
CA ASP A 143 6.27 2.89 5.60
C ASP A 143 5.54 2.11 6.69
N GLY A 144 4.26 2.41 6.89
CA GLY A 144 3.40 1.69 7.84
C GLY A 144 3.22 0.22 7.46
N CYS A 145 3.10 -0.12 6.16
CA CYS A 145 3.06 -1.49 5.67
C CYS A 145 4.35 -2.25 6.02
N ALA A 146 5.49 -1.64 5.72
CA ALA A 146 6.80 -2.22 6.06
C ALA A 146 6.96 -2.46 7.57
N GLN A 147 6.60 -1.47 8.39
CA GLN A 147 6.67 -1.57 9.86
C GLN A 147 5.79 -2.68 10.43
N ARG A 148 4.64 -2.95 9.81
CA ARG A 148 3.74 -4.03 10.21
C ARG A 148 4.17 -5.41 9.71
N GLY A 149 5.13 -5.48 8.80
CA GLY A 149 5.68 -6.74 8.31
C GLY A 149 4.99 -7.29 7.06
N PHE A 150 4.41 -6.44 6.23
CA PHE A 150 4.03 -6.81 4.87
C PHE A 150 5.29 -7.08 4.03
N ASP A 151 5.13 -7.85 2.95
CA ASP A 151 6.20 -8.23 2.02
C ASP A 151 6.21 -7.37 0.76
N ALA A 152 5.06 -6.83 0.38
CA ALA A 152 4.86 -6.04 -0.83
C ALA A 152 3.80 -4.95 -0.64
N VAL A 153 3.73 -4.03 -1.59
CA VAL A 153 2.65 -3.06 -1.74
C VAL A 153 2.01 -3.15 -3.12
N GLU A 154 0.72 -2.90 -3.15
CA GLU A 154 -0.10 -2.73 -4.35
C GLU A 154 -0.61 -1.29 -4.37
N PRO A 155 0.04 -0.38 -5.13
CA PRO A 155 -0.47 0.98 -5.35
C PRO A 155 -1.62 0.93 -6.34
N ASP A 156 -2.84 1.11 -5.86
CA ASP A 156 -4.06 1.02 -6.67
C ASP A 156 -4.39 2.31 -7.39
N ASN A 157 -5.24 2.18 -8.40
CA ASN A 157 -5.73 3.23 -9.30
C ASN A 157 -4.63 3.85 -10.19
N TYR A 158 -3.62 3.03 -10.57
CA TYR A 158 -2.55 3.45 -11.47
C TYR A 158 -3.05 3.99 -12.80
N ASP A 159 -4.20 3.53 -13.25
CA ASP A 159 -4.89 3.92 -14.49
C ASP A 159 -5.76 5.18 -14.37
N SER A 160 -5.76 5.89 -13.23
CA SER A 160 -6.58 7.10 -13.01
C SER A 160 -6.41 8.17 -14.08
N PHE A 161 -5.25 8.23 -14.74
CA PHE A 161 -5.01 9.16 -15.85
C PHE A 161 -6.02 8.96 -17.01
N THR A 162 -6.54 7.74 -17.20
CA THR A 162 -7.54 7.47 -18.24
C THR A 162 -8.90 8.09 -17.92
N ARG A 163 -9.16 8.42 -16.67
CA ARG A 163 -10.40 9.03 -16.15
C ARG A 163 -10.25 10.52 -15.82
N SER A 164 -9.12 11.11 -16.21
CA SER A 164 -8.78 12.50 -15.90
C SER A 164 -9.29 13.54 -16.90
N ASP A 165 -10.14 13.15 -17.86
CA ASP A 165 -10.57 14.02 -18.97
C ASP A 165 -9.39 14.59 -19.78
N GLY A 166 -8.26 13.88 -19.81
CA GLY A 166 -7.05 14.29 -20.51
C GLY A 166 -6.20 15.34 -19.79
N LEU A 167 -6.48 15.59 -18.51
CA LEU A 167 -5.69 16.49 -17.65
C LEU A 167 -4.39 15.84 -17.18
N LEU A 168 -4.34 14.52 -17.11
CA LEU A 168 -3.18 13.70 -16.80
C LEU A 168 -2.93 12.70 -17.94
N ASP A 169 -1.68 12.27 -18.06
CA ASP A 169 -1.31 11.22 -19.01
C ASP A 169 -0.54 10.06 -18.31
N ALA A 170 -0.23 9.02 -19.10
CA ALA A 170 0.51 7.86 -18.59
C ALA A 170 1.91 8.23 -18.05
N ALA A 171 2.55 9.27 -18.60
CA ALA A 171 3.86 9.69 -18.12
C ALA A 171 3.80 10.32 -16.73
N ASP A 172 2.74 11.08 -16.42
CA ASP A 172 2.49 11.62 -15.08
C ASP A 172 2.30 10.49 -14.06
N ALA A 173 1.45 9.52 -14.39
CA ALA A 173 1.20 8.35 -13.54
C ALA A 173 2.48 7.52 -13.33
N GLN A 174 3.27 7.28 -14.38
CA GLN A 174 4.53 6.55 -14.31
C GLN A 174 5.60 7.29 -13.49
N ALA A 175 5.71 8.61 -13.66
CA ALA A 175 6.65 9.42 -12.88
C ALA A 175 6.32 9.41 -11.39
N TYR A 176 5.04 9.43 -11.05
CA TYR A 176 4.58 9.31 -9.67
C TYR A 176 4.81 7.90 -9.12
N LEU A 177 4.42 6.85 -9.86
CA LEU A 177 4.63 5.47 -9.45
C LEU A 177 6.11 5.17 -9.17
N ALA A 178 7.03 5.73 -9.96
CA ALA A 178 8.47 5.57 -9.73
C ALA A 178 8.93 6.07 -8.35
N LEU A 179 8.35 7.16 -7.84
CA LEU A 179 8.63 7.66 -6.48
C LEU A 179 8.12 6.68 -5.40
N LEU A 180 6.97 6.07 -5.62
CA LEU A 180 6.41 5.07 -4.71
C LEU A 180 7.25 3.79 -4.71
N VAL A 181 7.71 3.35 -5.89
CA VAL A 181 8.61 2.19 -6.04
C VAL A 181 9.93 2.42 -5.30
N GLU A 182 10.58 3.56 -5.49
CA GLU A 182 11.80 3.91 -4.76
C GLU A 182 11.58 3.85 -3.24
N ARG A 183 10.47 4.43 -2.76
CA ARG A 183 10.11 4.41 -1.34
C ARG A 183 9.92 2.99 -0.83
N ALA A 184 9.13 2.17 -1.51
CA ALA A 184 8.83 0.80 -1.13
C ALA A 184 10.09 -0.08 -1.12
N HIS A 185 10.91 -0.01 -2.16
CA HIS A 185 12.17 -0.73 -2.26
C HIS A 185 13.15 -0.35 -1.14
N SER A 186 13.22 0.94 -0.77
CA SER A 186 14.05 1.38 0.36
C SER A 186 13.62 0.76 1.70
N ARG A 187 12.37 0.29 1.79
CA ARG A 187 11.79 -0.43 2.95
C ARG A 187 11.84 -1.95 2.80
N GLY A 188 12.32 -2.47 1.68
CA GLY A 188 12.40 -3.90 1.39
C GLY A 188 11.08 -4.52 0.96
N LEU A 189 10.10 -3.72 0.54
CA LEU A 189 8.82 -4.16 -0.01
C LEU A 189 8.93 -4.32 -1.53
N ALA A 190 8.36 -5.40 -2.08
CA ALA A 190 8.12 -5.52 -3.51
C ALA A 190 6.93 -4.64 -3.93
N VAL A 191 6.86 -4.27 -5.21
CA VAL A 191 5.82 -3.37 -5.71
C VAL A 191 5.09 -3.98 -6.89
N ALA A 192 3.76 -3.98 -6.82
CA ALA A 192 2.89 -4.40 -7.89
C ALA A 192 2.65 -3.30 -8.92
N GLN A 193 2.50 -3.69 -10.20
CA GLN A 193 1.67 -2.95 -11.14
C GLN A 193 0.21 -3.34 -10.91
N LYS A 194 -0.67 -2.38 -10.72
CA LYS A 194 -2.11 -2.63 -10.73
C LYS A 194 -2.66 -2.35 -12.12
N ASN A 195 -3.32 -3.36 -12.70
CA ASN A 195 -3.97 -3.25 -14.02
C ASN A 195 -3.09 -2.60 -15.12
N THR A 196 -3.65 -1.89 -16.09
CA THR A 196 -2.93 -1.16 -17.16
C THR A 196 -2.04 -2.06 -18.02
N ALA A 197 -2.62 -3.06 -18.70
CA ALA A 197 -1.90 -4.02 -19.53
C ALA A 197 -0.99 -3.35 -20.59
N GLU A 198 -1.41 -2.21 -21.13
CA GLU A 198 -0.68 -1.42 -22.12
C GLU A 198 0.64 -0.84 -21.59
N LEU A 199 0.79 -0.68 -20.27
CA LEU A 199 2.01 -0.18 -19.64
C LEU A 199 2.89 -1.30 -19.06
N ALA A 200 2.49 -2.57 -19.15
CA ALA A 200 3.21 -3.70 -18.56
C ALA A 200 4.65 -3.86 -19.12
N ALA A 201 4.89 -3.43 -20.36
CA ALA A 201 6.22 -3.45 -20.96
C ALA A 201 7.24 -2.54 -20.25
N ASP A 202 6.76 -1.51 -19.54
CA ASP A 202 7.58 -0.54 -18.81
C ASP A 202 8.03 -1.03 -17.43
N ARG A 203 7.60 -2.21 -17.00
CA ARG A 203 7.85 -2.72 -15.65
C ARG A 203 9.31 -2.62 -15.19
N LYS A 204 10.25 -2.97 -16.10
CA LYS A 204 11.70 -2.95 -15.78
C LYS A 204 12.22 -1.54 -15.57
N ARG A 205 11.75 -0.60 -16.37
CA ARG A 205 12.14 0.81 -16.29
C ARG A 205 11.62 1.43 -14.98
N LEU A 206 10.42 1.03 -14.56
CA LEU A 206 9.79 1.52 -13.33
C LEU A 206 10.24 0.74 -12.08
N GLY A 207 10.87 -0.43 -12.23
CA GLY A 207 11.30 -1.26 -11.12
C GLY A 207 10.14 -2.06 -10.48
N LEU A 208 9.09 -2.37 -11.23
CA LEU A 208 7.96 -3.17 -10.74
C LEU A 208 8.31 -4.64 -10.68
N ASP A 209 7.92 -5.32 -9.60
CA ASP A 209 8.34 -6.68 -9.26
C ASP A 209 7.33 -7.75 -9.69
N PHE A 210 6.05 -7.43 -9.66
CA PHE A 210 4.93 -8.30 -10.01
C PHE A 210 3.73 -7.49 -10.48
N ALA A 211 2.63 -8.15 -10.86
CA ALA A 211 1.38 -7.47 -11.20
C ALA A 211 0.22 -7.98 -10.35
N VAL A 212 -0.76 -7.12 -10.11
CA VAL A 212 -2.12 -7.46 -9.71
C VAL A 212 -3.03 -7.07 -10.88
N ALA A 213 -3.70 -8.05 -11.47
CA ALA A 213 -4.53 -7.87 -12.65
C ALA A 213 -5.96 -8.30 -12.34
N GLU A 214 -6.87 -7.35 -12.32
CA GLU A 214 -8.29 -7.60 -12.18
C GLU A 214 -8.90 -7.85 -13.54
N GLU A 215 -9.78 -8.85 -13.61
CA GLU A 215 -10.56 -9.20 -14.81
C GLU A 215 -9.71 -9.49 -16.07
N CYS A 216 -8.41 -9.87 -15.90
CA CYS A 216 -7.58 -10.13 -17.08
C CYS A 216 -8.05 -11.34 -17.90
N GLY A 217 -8.72 -12.32 -17.28
CA GLY A 217 -9.42 -13.41 -17.98
C GLY A 217 -10.67 -12.92 -18.68
N GLN A 218 -11.44 -12.03 -18.04
CA GLN A 218 -12.60 -11.40 -18.63
C GLN A 218 -12.25 -10.64 -19.92
N TYR A 219 -11.14 -9.89 -19.92
CA TYR A 219 -10.67 -9.07 -21.03
C TYR A 219 -9.63 -9.75 -21.93
N GLU A 220 -9.27 -11.01 -21.64
CA GLU A 220 -8.29 -11.80 -22.43
C GLU A 220 -6.87 -11.18 -22.42
N GLU A 221 -6.48 -10.54 -21.32
CA GLU A 221 -5.21 -9.82 -21.17
C GLU A 221 -4.18 -10.55 -20.30
N CYS A 222 -4.53 -11.64 -19.60
CA CYS A 222 -3.64 -12.34 -18.66
C CYS A 222 -2.28 -12.69 -19.28
N GLY A 223 -2.25 -13.06 -20.57
CA GLY A 223 -1.01 -13.34 -21.29
C GLY A 223 -0.09 -12.13 -21.49
N VAL A 224 -0.59 -10.90 -21.40
CA VAL A 224 0.23 -9.68 -21.44
C VAL A 224 1.03 -9.57 -20.15
N TYR A 225 0.36 -9.71 -19.02
CA TYR A 225 0.98 -9.67 -17.70
C TYR A 225 1.92 -10.85 -17.46
N ASP A 226 1.53 -12.07 -17.85
CA ASP A 226 2.39 -13.26 -17.72
C ASP A 226 3.74 -13.05 -18.39
N ARG A 227 3.75 -12.61 -19.65
CA ARG A 227 4.99 -12.31 -20.39
C ARG A 227 5.79 -11.17 -19.77
N ALA A 228 5.12 -10.12 -19.32
CA ALA A 228 5.81 -8.95 -18.76
C ALA A 228 6.43 -9.27 -17.39
N PHE A 229 5.78 -10.05 -16.54
CA PHE A 229 6.17 -10.29 -15.16
C PHE A 229 6.71 -11.72 -14.90
N ASP A 230 6.98 -12.49 -15.95
CA ASP A 230 7.55 -13.84 -15.85
C ASP A 230 6.70 -14.75 -14.93
N GLY A 231 5.37 -14.70 -15.06
CA GLY A 231 4.40 -15.46 -14.28
C GLY A 231 4.07 -14.88 -12.89
N ARG A 232 4.74 -13.84 -12.44
CA ARG A 232 4.45 -13.21 -11.15
C ARG A 232 3.26 -12.27 -11.26
N VAL A 233 2.09 -12.86 -11.36
CA VAL A 233 0.81 -12.14 -11.50
C VAL A 233 -0.19 -12.72 -10.52
N LEU A 234 -0.78 -11.84 -9.75
CA LEU A 234 -1.95 -12.12 -8.92
C LEU A 234 -3.19 -11.67 -9.71
N VAL A 235 -4.03 -12.61 -10.06
CA VAL A 235 -5.24 -12.36 -10.86
C VAL A 235 -6.46 -12.38 -9.96
N VAL A 236 -7.29 -11.38 -10.07
CA VAL A 236 -8.58 -11.30 -9.37
C VAL A 236 -9.70 -11.23 -10.42
N GLU A 237 -10.59 -12.21 -10.39
CA GLU A 237 -11.76 -12.25 -11.26
C GLU A 237 -13.04 -12.07 -10.44
N TYR A 238 -14.06 -11.49 -11.07
CA TYR A 238 -15.35 -11.22 -10.43
C TYR A 238 -16.50 -12.00 -11.06
N THR A 239 -16.20 -12.83 -12.07
CA THR A 239 -17.16 -13.70 -12.72
C THR A 239 -16.59 -15.11 -12.89
N GLU A 240 -17.45 -16.14 -12.85
CA GLU A 240 -17.03 -17.52 -13.10
C GLU A 240 -16.39 -17.68 -14.49
N LYS A 241 -16.92 -16.97 -15.50
CA LYS A 241 -16.36 -16.99 -16.85
C LYS A 241 -14.97 -16.35 -16.91
N GLY A 242 -14.75 -15.26 -16.18
CA GLY A 242 -13.43 -14.65 -16.02
C GLY A 242 -12.46 -15.62 -15.38
N LEU A 243 -12.86 -16.25 -14.26
CA LEU A 243 -12.08 -17.28 -13.59
C LEU A 243 -11.69 -18.43 -14.55
N GLU A 244 -12.65 -19.02 -15.26
CA GLU A 244 -12.40 -20.10 -16.20
C GLU A 244 -11.32 -19.73 -17.23
N ARG A 245 -11.43 -18.55 -17.84
CA ARG A 245 -10.46 -18.05 -18.81
C ARG A 245 -9.10 -17.71 -18.18
N ALA A 246 -9.10 -17.14 -16.97
CA ALA A 246 -7.87 -16.86 -16.24
C ALA A 246 -7.15 -18.16 -15.88
N CYS A 247 -7.87 -19.21 -15.43
CA CYS A 247 -7.31 -20.53 -15.16
C CYS A 247 -6.71 -21.19 -16.42
N GLU A 248 -7.39 -21.08 -17.56
CA GLU A 248 -6.86 -21.56 -18.85
C GLU A 248 -5.58 -20.80 -19.24
N ALA A 249 -5.54 -19.48 -19.05
CA ALA A 249 -4.37 -18.67 -19.37
C ALA A 249 -3.22 -18.84 -18.39
N ALA A 250 -3.50 -19.21 -17.14
CA ALA A 250 -2.52 -19.35 -16.08
C ALA A 250 -1.53 -20.49 -16.30
N ASP A 251 -1.97 -21.60 -16.90
CA ASP A 251 -1.14 -22.80 -17.18
C ASP A 251 -0.23 -23.20 -16.00
N GLY A 252 -0.78 -23.12 -14.75
CA GLY A 252 -0.05 -23.42 -13.51
C GLY A 252 1.06 -22.41 -13.17
N ARG A 253 0.97 -21.16 -13.61
CA ARG A 253 1.97 -20.11 -13.36
C ARG A 253 1.44 -18.90 -12.61
N LEU A 254 0.20 -18.51 -12.90
CA LEU A 254 -0.44 -17.33 -12.29
C LEU A 254 -1.19 -17.73 -11.02
N SER A 255 -1.26 -16.84 -10.07
CA SER A 255 -2.09 -16.99 -8.87
C SER A 255 -3.46 -16.39 -9.14
N VAL A 256 -4.52 -17.19 -9.18
CA VAL A 256 -5.85 -16.76 -9.60
C VAL A 256 -6.85 -16.93 -8.46
N VAL A 257 -7.69 -15.91 -8.24
CA VAL A 257 -8.80 -15.96 -7.30
C VAL A 257 -10.06 -15.34 -7.91
N LEU A 258 -11.20 -15.97 -7.68
CA LEU A 258 -12.53 -15.39 -7.88
C LEU A 258 -12.99 -14.72 -6.59
N ARG A 259 -13.48 -13.50 -6.68
CA ARG A 259 -14.09 -12.78 -5.57
C ARG A 259 -15.44 -12.17 -5.97
N ASP A 260 -16.24 -11.87 -4.97
CA ASP A 260 -17.33 -10.91 -5.15
C ASP A 260 -16.75 -9.50 -5.38
N ARG A 261 -17.54 -8.62 -6.03
CA ARG A 261 -17.04 -7.26 -6.38
C ARG A 261 -16.78 -6.35 -5.19
N ASP A 262 -17.48 -6.59 -4.07
CA ASP A 262 -17.33 -5.81 -2.85
C ASP A 262 -16.19 -6.34 -1.97
N VAL A 263 -15.58 -7.45 -2.39
CA VAL A 263 -14.46 -8.13 -1.70
C VAL A 263 -14.79 -8.36 -0.22
N LEU A 264 -16.01 -8.85 0.04
CA LEU A 264 -16.59 -9.01 1.37
C LEU A 264 -15.79 -9.98 2.25
N PRO A 265 -15.77 -9.81 3.56
CA PRO A 265 -15.25 -10.81 4.49
C PRO A 265 -16.13 -12.09 4.50
N GLU A 266 -15.54 -13.21 4.88
CA GLU A 266 -16.14 -14.56 4.81
C GLU A 266 -17.48 -14.70 5.56
N ASP A 267 -17.71 -13.91 6.59
CA ASP A 267 -18.92 -13.95 7.42
C ASP A 267 -20.04 -13.02 6.92
N GLU A 268 -19.85 -12.31 5.81
CA GLU A 268 -20.85 -11.43 5.22
C GLU A 268 -21.62 -12.09 4.07
N GLU A 269 -22.91 -11.74 3.99
CA GLU A 269 -23.79 -12.24 2.91
C GLU A 269 -23.31 -11.71 1.56
N GLY A 270 -23.11 -12.61 0.62
CA GLY A 270 -22.59 -12.27 -0.72
C GLY A 270 -21.10 -12.59 -0.92
N TYR A 271 -20.39 -12.99 0.15
CA TYR A 271 -19.00 -13.45 0.01
C TYR A 271 -18.87 -14.57 -1.01
N VAL A 272 -17.88 -14.39 -1.89
CA VAL A 272 -17.49 -15.40 -2.88
C VAL A 272 -15.97 -15.54 -2.85
N ARG A 273 -15.46 -16.76 -2.79
CA ARG A 273 -14.07 -17.11 -3.07
C ARG A 273 -14.04 -18.40 -3.90
N GLY A 274 -13.29 -18.38 -4.99
CA GLY A 274 -12.99 -19.53 -5.83
C GLY A 274 -11.56 -19.46 -6.34
N ALA A 275 -11.00 -20.57 -6.77
CA ALA A 275 -9.66 -20.65 -7.32
C ALA A 275 -9.61 -21.66 -8.47
N CYS A 276 -8.55 -21.69 -9.23
CA CYS A 276 -8.30 -22.77 -10.18
C CYS A 276 -8.03 -24.09 -9.38
#